data_e183f8d1a669f2a340a71fa54b5171a5
#
_entry.id   e183f8d1a669f2a340a71fa54b5171a5
#
_cell.length_a   1.000
_cell.length_b   1.000
_cell.length_c   1.000
_cell.angle_alpha   90.00
_cell.angle_beta   90.00
_cell.angle_gamma   90.00
#
_symmetry.space_group_name_H-M   'P 1'
#
loop_
_entity.id
_entity.type
_entity.pdbx_description
1 polymer ?
#
loop_
_entity_poly.entity_id
_entity_poly.type
_entity_poly.pdbx_seq_one_letter_code
_entity_poly.pdbx_strand_id
1 'polypeptide(L)'
;MWLQVPFFCGHSAQCWKPGNSWALQQAKHNLVNHYLVVGVTEEMLDFISVLEAALPRLFKGATDHYLNSNKSHLRQTSSKKEPLQKTVEKIQQSIVWKMENELYEFALDHFKFVKRKLLVRETNGVQQIYFYEKIRPK
;
A
#
# COMPACT_ATOMS: atom_id res chain seq x y z
N MET A 1 10.06 -16.07 -1.64
CA MET A 1 9.43 -14.82 -2.14
C MET A 1 8.38 -14.40 -1.14
N TRP A 2 8.39 -13.16 -0.70
CA TRP A 2 7.37 -12.64 0.19
C TRP A 2 6.18 -12.19 -0.64
N LEU A 3 5.02 -12.82 -0.47
CA LEU A 3 3.82 -12.55 -1.26
C LEU A 3 2.86 -11.66 -0.47
N GLN A 4 2.26 -10.68 -1.14
CA GLN A 4 1.33 -9.71 -0.53
C GLN A 4 -0.10 -10.27 -0.44
N VAL A 5 -0.53 -11.04 -1.43
CA VAL A 5 -1.86 -11.67 -1.41
C VAL A 5 -2.06 -12.51 -0.16
N PRO A 6 -1.19 -13.47 0.19
CA PRO A 6 -1.33 -14.22 1.46
C PRO A 6 -1.27 -13.33 2.69
N PHE A 7 -0.40 -12.32 2.68
CA PHE A 7 -0.25 -11.38 3.81
C PHE A 7 -1.56 -10.64 4.10
N PHE A 8 -2.17 -10.03 3.09
CA PHE A 8 -3.42 -9.29 3.24
C PHE A 8 -4.64 -10.19 3.37
N CYS A 9 -4.62 -11.40 2.81
CA CYS A 9 -5.70 -12.37 2.91
C CYS A 9 -5.91 -12.87 4.35
N GLY A 10 -4.81 -13.15 5.09
CA GLY A 10 -4.84 -13.59 6.48
C GLY A 10 -4.32 -15.00 6.71
N HIS A 11 -4.81 -15.65 7.80
CA HIS A 11 -4.21 -16.89 8.31
C HIS A 11 -4.79 -18.19 7.73
N SER A 12 -5.84 -18.11 6.90
CA SER A 12 -6.44 -19.30 6.28
C SER A 12 -5.45 -20.02 5.37
N ALA A 13 -5.42 -21.35 5.40
CA ALA A 13 -4.63 -22.16 4.46
C ALA A 13 -4.99 -21.88 2.99
N GLN A 14 -6.19 -21.42 2.71
CA GLN A 14 -6.64 -21.01 1.36
C GLN A 14 -5.90 -19.79 0.84
N CYS A 15 -5.43 -18.90 1.73
CA CYS A 15 -4.66 -17.69 1.36
C CYS A 15 -3.31 -18.03 0.70
N TRP A 16 -2.76 -19.20 0.99
CA TRP A 16 -1.46 -19.66 0.48
C TRP A 16 -1.54 -20.50 -0.78
N LYS A 17 -2.75 -20.76 -1.29
CA LYS A 17 -2.93 -21.52 -2.53
C LYS A 17 -2.69 -20.63 -3.75
N PRO A 18 -1.65 -20.87 -4.57
CA PRO A 18 -1.43 -20.12 -5.79
C PRO A 18 -2.64 -20.19 -6.73
N GLY A 19 -3.03 -19.05 -7.31
CA GLY A 19 -4.17 -18.99 -8.24
C GLY A 19 -5.55 -18.99 -7.58
N ASN A 20 -5.64 -18.92 -6.24
CA ASN A 20 -6.91 -18.86 -5.55
C ASN A 20 -7.54 -17.46 -5.64
N SER A 21 -8.55 -17.31 -6.48
CA SER A 21 -9.28 -16.05 -6.66
C SER A 21 -9.94 -15.54 -5.38
N TRP A 22 -10.43 -16.46 -4.52
CA TRP A 22 -10.99 -16.09 -3.22
C TRP A 22 -9.94 -15.41 -2.34
N ALA A 23 -8.69 -15.91 -2.32
CA ALA A 23 -7.60 -15.31 -1.54
C ALA A 23 -7.31 -13.87 -1.99
N LEU A 24 -7.32 -13.61 -3.30
CA LEU A 24 -7.15 -12.28 -3.86
C LEU A 24 -8.31 -11.34 -3.48
N GLN A 25 -9.56 -11.80 -3.59
CA GLN A 25 -10.72 -10.99 -3.20
C GLN A 25 -10.72 -10.69 -1.70
N GLN A 26 -10.37 -11.69 -0.88
CA GLN A 26 -10.24 -11.50 0.57
C GLN A 26 -9.13 -10.49 0.91
N ALA A 27 -7.99 -10.56 0.22
CA ALA A 27 -6.90 -9.59 0.40
C ALA A 27 -7.34 -8.16 0.06
N LYS A 28 -8.04 -7.96 -1.07
CA LYS A 28 -8.61 -6.67 -1.45
C LYS A 28 -9.63 -6.16 -0.43
N HIS A 29 -10.53 -7.04 0.02
CA HIS A 29 -11.52 -6.71 1.05
C HIS A 29 -10.85 -6.25 2.35
N ASN A 30 -9.87 -7.01 2.84
CA ASN A 30 -9.16 -6.68 4.07
C ASN A 30 -8.38 -5.39 3.94
N LEU A 31 -7.70 -5.16 2.80
CA LEU A 31 -6.94 -3.94 2.52
C LEU A 31 -7.80 -2.69 2.69
N VAL A 32 -9.03 -2.72 2.21
CA VAL A 32 -9.95 -1.57 2.31
C VAL A 32 -10.57 -1.44 3.70
N ASN A 33 -10.94 -2.56 4.34
CA ASN A 33 -11.80 -2.54 5.52
C ASN A 33 -11.04 -2.64 6.85
N HIS A 34 -9.84 -3.23 6.86
CA HIS A 34 -9.09 -3.49 8.09
C HIS A 34 -7.81 -2.67 8.24
N TYR A 35 -7.36 -1.99 7.18
CA TYR A 35 -6.22 -1.08 7.24
C TYR A 35 -6.69 0.37 7.12
N LEU A 36 -6.09 1.25 7.90
CA LEU A 36 -6.39 2.69 7.84
C LEU A 36 -6.02 3.27 6.48
N VAL A 37 -4.81 2.99 6.05
CA VAL A 37 -4.27 3.34 4.74
C VAL A 37 -3.19 2.34 4.34
N VAL A 38 -3.16 1.97 3.08
CA VAL A 38 -2.09 1.17 2.47
C VAL A 38 -1.52 1.97 1.32
N GLY A 39 -0.24 2.25 1.36
CA GLY A 39 0.48 2.94 0.29
C GLY A 39 1.41 2.00 -0.47
N VAL A 40 1.99 2.50 -1.54
CA VAL A 40 3.00 1.83 -2.35
C VAL A 40 4.36 2.51 -2.16
N THR A 41 5.43 1.74 -2.26
CA THR A 41 6.79 2.24 -2.00
C THR A 41 7.24 3.31 -2.99
N GLU A 42 6.69 3.28 -4.19
CA GLU A 42 6.97 4.25 -5.25
C GLU A 42 6.38 5.64 -4.96
N GLU A 43 5.33 5.71 -4.12
CA GLU A 43 4.69 6.97 -3.69
C GLU A 43 4.92 7.24 -2.20
N MET A 44 6.12 6.98 -1.68
CA MET A 44 6.43 7.06 -0.25
C MET A 44 6.22 8.47 0.32
N LEU A 45 6.61 9.51 -0.38
CA LEU A 45 6.41 10.90 0.06
C LEU A 45 4.92 11.22 0.23
N ASP A 46 4.11 10.84 -0.76
CA ASP A 46 2.67 11.01 -0.70
C ASP A 46 2.03 10.19 0.43
N PHE A 47 2.54 8.98 0.66
CA PHE A 47 2.07 8.14 1.76
C PHE A 47 2.33 8.79 3.12
N ILE A 48 3.52 9.38 3.32
CA ILE A 48 3.85 10.11 4.56
C ILE A 48 2.96 11.33 4.73
N SER A 49 2.72 12.09 3.65
CA SER A 49 1.82 13.26 3.67
C SER A 49 0.37 12.87 4.00
N VAL A 50 -0.09 11.74 3.47
CA VAL A 50 -1.41 11.18 3.81
C VAL A 50 -1.48 10.75 5.28
N LEU A 51 -0.41 10.13 5.82
CA LEU A 51 -0.35 9.78 7.25
C LEU A 51 -0.35 11.02 8.14
N GLU A 52 0.38 12.06 7.77
CA GLU A 52 0.40 13.33 8.51
C GLU A 52 -0.97 14.00 8.52
N ALA A 53 -1.67 14.02 7.40
CA ALA A 53 -3.03 14.55 7.30
C ALA A 53 -4.07 13.69 8.05
N ALA A 54 -3.93 12.35 8.01
CA ALA A 54 -4.87 11.43 8.65
C ALA A 54 -4.68 11.33 10.16
N LEU A 55 -3.43 11.39 10.64
CA LEU A 55 -3.03 11.15 12.02
C LEU A 55 -2.07 12.26 12.52
N PRO A 56 -2.51 13.53 12.53
CA PRO A 56 -1.61 14.66 12.83
C PRO A 56 -1.00 14.59 14.24
N ARG A 57 -1.66 13.93 15.19
CA ARG A 57 -1.09 13.74 16.54
C ARG A 57 0.17 12.86 16.56
N LEU A 58 0.30 11.94 15.61
CA LEU A 58 1.41 10.99 15.55
C LEU A 58 2.46 11.37 14.50
N PHE A 59 2.05 12.00 13.40
CA PHE A 59 2.88 12.22 12.21
C PHE A 59 3.11 13.71 11.88
N LYS A 60 2.77 14.66 12.77
CA LYS A 60 3.01 16.08 12.54
C LYS A 60 4.50 16.35 12.24
N GLY A 61 4.78 16.96 11.10
CA GLY A 61 6.14 17.26 10.64
C GLY A 61 6.87 16.09 9.98
N ALA A 62 6.20 14.94 9.79
CA ALA A 62 6.82 13.76 9.17
C ALA A 62 7.21 14.00 7.71
N THR A 63 6.41 14.77 6.98
CA THR A 63 6.70 15.13 5.58
C THR A 63 7.98 15.96 5.48
N ASP A 64 8.09 17.00 6.29
CA ASP A 64 9.31 17.84 6.32
C ASP A 64 10.53 17.06 6.78
N HIS A 65 10.36 16.19 7.78
CA HIS A 65 11.43 15.32 8.23
C HIS A 65 11.90 14.37 7.14
N TYR A 66 10.99 13.77 6.39
CA TYR A 66 11.32 12.88 5.27
C TYR A 66 12.07 13.61 4.16
N LEU A 67 11.63 14.82 3.78
CA LEU A 67 12.27 15.64 2.74
C LEU A 67 13.67 16.11 3.13
N ASN A 68 13.87 16.47 4.40
CA ASN A 68 15.13 16.99 4.90
C ASN A 68 16.10 15.89 5.41
N SER A 69 15.62 14.65 5.48
CA SER A 69 16.38 13.52 5.97
C SER A 69 17.22 12.89 4.85
N ASN A 70 18.55 12.89 5.01
CA ASN A 70 19.45 12.14 4.13
C ASN A 70 19.35 10.61 4.30
N LYS A 71 18.40 10.12 5.11
CA LYS A 71 18.21 8.70 5.46
C LYS A 71 17.02 8.05 4.74
N SER A 72 16.42 8.71 3.75
CA SER A 72 15.27 8.20 3.00
C SER A 72 15.56 6.86 2.27
N HIS A 73 16.84 6.52 2.08
CA HIS A 73 17.29 5.29 1.42
C HIS A 73 18.19 4.47 2.36
N LEU A 74 17.60 3.91 3.41
CA LEU A 74 18.33 3.08 4.39
C LEU A 74 18.92 1.80 3.80
N ARG A 75 18.42 1.31 2.66
CA ARG A 75 18.91 0.11 2.00
C ARG A 75 19.35 0.42 0.57
N GLN A 76 20.65 0.62 0.39
CA GLN A 76 21.26 0.71 -0.94
C GLN A 76 21.89 -0.64 -1.30
N THR A 77 21.53 -1.18 -2.46
CA THR A 77 22.20 -2.35 -3.03
C THR A 77 23.28 -1.85 -3.97
N SER A 78 24.56 -2.01 -3.59
CA SER A 78 25.73 -1.50 -4.31
C SER A 78 25.98 -2.13 -5.69
N SER A 79 25.37 -3.29 -5.96
CA SER A 79 25.54 -4.02 -7.22
C SER A 79 24.23 -4.58 -7.74
N LYS A 80 23.27 -3.70 -8.02
CA LYS A 80 22.00 -4.09 -8.64
C LYS A 80 22.22 -4.37 -10.12
N LYS A 81 22.13 -5.65 -10.52
CA LYS A 81 22.10 -6.04 -11.93
C LYS A 81 20.66 -6.13 -12.38
N GLU A 82 20.36 -5.57 -13.52
CA GLU A 82 19.04 -5.73 -14.12
C GLU A 82 18.82 -7.19 -14.53
N PRO A 83 17.62 -7.74 -14.28
CA PRO A 83 17.31 -9.12 -14.67
C PRO A 83 17.23 -9.25 -16.19
N LEU A 84 17.57 -10.44 -16.71
CA LEU A 84 17.41 -10.73 -18.13
C LEU A 84 15.92 -10.63 -18.52
N GLN A 85 15.64 -10.04 -19.68
CA GLN A 85 14.28 -9.85 -20.19
C GLN A 85 13.47 -11.15 -20.22
N LYS A 86 14.06 -12.26 -20.67
CA LYS A 86 13.43 -13.60 -20.66
C LYS A 86 13.00 -14.04 -19.23
N THR A 87 13.76 -13.66 -18.21
CA THR A 87 13.43 -13.98 -16.81
C THR A 87 12.22 -13.16 -16.35
N VAL A 88 12.19 -11.89 -16.70
CA VAL A 88 11.05 -11.00 -16.41
C VAL A 88 9.77 -11.55 -17.05
N GLU A 89 9.81 -11.84 -18.35
CA GLU A 89 8.68 -12.39 -19.09
C GLU A 89 8.15 -13.71 -18.49
N LYS A 90 9.06 -14.62 -18.12
CA LYS A 90 8.69 -15.89 -17.47
C LYS A 90 8.00 -15.67 -16.12
N ILE A 91 8.48 -14.71 -15.31
CA ILE A 91 7.85 -14.37 -14.05
C ILE A 91 6.46 -13.77 -14.28
N GLN A 92 6.34 -12.83 -15.23
CA GLN A 92 5.08 -12.15 -15.53
C GLN A 92 4.00 -13.08 -16.09
N GLN A 93 4.39 -14.19 -16.71
CA GLN A 93 3.45 -15.22 -17.17
C GLN A 93 2.88 -16.06 -16.02
N SER A 94 3.53 -16.09 -14.85
CA SER A 94 3.09 -16.91 -13.73
C SER A 94 1.78 -16.41 -13.15
N ILE A 95 0.93 -17.35 -12.70
CA ILE A 95 -0.34 -17.02 -12.02
C ILE A 95 -0.12 -16.23 -10.73
N VAL A 96 0.98 -16.50 -10.04
CA VAL A 96 1.34 -15.80 -8.79
C VAL A 96 1.62 -14.33 -9.10
N TRP A 97 2.46 -14.04 -10.11
CA TRP A 97 2.75 -12.65 -10.48
C TRP A 97 1.49 -11.89 -10.89
N LYS A 98 0.62 -12.51 -11.68
CA LYS A 98 -0.63 -11.89 -12.14
C LYS A 98 -1.52 -11.50 -10.96
N MET A 99 -1.65 -12.37 -9.96
CA MET A 99 -2.43 -12.09 -8.75
C MET A 99 -1.81 -10.98 -7.89
N GLU A 100 -0.49 -11.03 -7.69
CA GLU A 100 0.23 -10.01 -6.93
C GLU A 100 0.16 -8.64 -7.63
N ASN A 101 0.30 -8.62 -8.96
CA ASN A 101 0.16 -7.40 -9.75
C ASN A 101 -1.26 -6.83 -9.67
N GLU A 102 -2.29 -7.68 -9.75
CA GLU A 102 -3.69 -7.25 -9.60
C GLU A 102 -3.97 -6.66 -8.21
N LEU A 103 -3.40 -7.23 -7.15
CA LEU A 103 -3.48 -6.66 -5.81
C LEU A 103 -2.75 -5.31 -5.73
N TYR A 104 -1.56 -5.22 -6.34
CA TYR A 104 -0.77 -3.99 -6.38
C TYR A 104 -1.53 -2.85 -7.08
N GLU A 105 -2.05 -3.09 -8.28
CA GLU A 105 -2.83 -2.10 -9.03
C GLU A 105 -4.05 -1.64 -8.23
N PHE A 106 -4.76 -2.58 -7.60
CA PHE A 106 -5.88 -2.27 -6.73
C PHE A 106 -5.46 -1.41 -5.52
N ALA A 107 -4.35 -1.74 -4.87
CA ALA A 107 -3.82 -0.97 -3.74
C ALA A 107 -3.41 0.44 -4.15
N LEU A 108 -2.76 0.58 -5.31
CA LEU A 108 -2.35 1.86 -5.88
C LEU A 108 -3.56 2.75 -6.19
N ASP A 109 -4.59 2.21 -6.85
CA ASP A 109 -5.81 2.93 -7.17
C ASP A 109 -6.56 3.36 -5.89
N HIS A 110 -6.65 2.45 -4.92
CA HIS A 110 -7.25 2.77 -3.62
C HIS A 110 -6.46 3.86 -2.89
N PHE A 111 -5.14 3.77 -2.89
CA PHE A 111 -4.28 4.80 -2.29
C PHE A 111 -4.47 6.16 -2.96
N LYS A 112 -4.48 6.24 -4.29
CA LYS A 112 -4.75 7.46 -5.05
C LYS A 112 -6.13 8.05 -4.72
N PHE A 113 -7.13 7.21 -4.54
CA PHE A 113 -8.45 7.64 -4.10
C PHE A 113 -8.40 8.26 -2.70
N VAL A 114 -7.77 7.59 -1.73
CA VAL A 114 -7.62 8.09 -0.36
C VAL A 114 -6.84 9.40 -0.32
N LYS A 115 -5.72 9.48 -1.05
CA LYS A 115 -4.90 10.67 -1.19
C LYS A 115 -5.74 11.87 -1.69
N ARG A 116 -6.50 11.69 -2.77
CA ARG A 116 -7.39 12.76 -3.29
C ARG A 116 -8.44 13.20 -2.26
N LYS A 117 -9.01 12.25 -1.52
CA LYS A 117 -10.01 12.56 -0.49
C LYS A 117 -9.42 13.35 0.67
N LEU A 118 -8.18 13.08 1.05
CA LEU A 118 -7.52 13.75 2.17
C LEU A 118 -6.90 15.09 1.79
N LEU A 119 -6.06 15.12 0.76
CA LEU A 119 -5.25 16.29 0.45
C LEU A 119 -6.05 17.39 -0.27
N VAL A 120 -7.11 17.03 -1.03
CA VAL A 120 -7.96 18.04 -1.72
C VAL A 120 -9.01 18.66 -0.78
N ARG A 121 -9.34 18.02 0.33
CA ARG A 121 -10.36 18.49 1.30
C ARG A 121 -9.84 19.36 2.43
N GLU A 122 -8.54 19.64 2.49
CA GLU A 122 -7.99 20.58 3.49
C GLU A 122 -8.64 21.96 3.46
N THR A 123 -9.29 22.32 2.36
CA THR A 123 -10.00 23.61 2.20
C THR A 123 -11.38 23.67 2.87
N ASN A 124 -12.01 22.59 3.29
CA ASN A 124 -13.43 22.59 3.70
C ASN A 124 -13.78 21.93 5.05
N GLY A 125 -12.84 21.65 5.94
CA GLY A 125 -13.12 21.26 7.34
C GLY A 125 -13.82 19.90 7.58
N VAL A 126 -14.12 19.12 6.53
CA VAL A 126 -14.91 17.87 6.60
C VAL A 126 -14.04 16.60 6.73
N GLN A 127 -12.73 16.73 6.80
CA GLN A 127 -11.78 15.63 6.72
C GLN A 127 -11.75 14.68 7.92
N GLN A 128 -11.98 15.19 9.11
CA GLN A 128 -11.83 14.39 10.33
C GLN A 128 -12.86 13.25 10.45
N ILE A 129 -14.01 13.35 9.80
CA ILE A 129 -15.12 12.41 9.95
C ILE A 129 -14.82 11.06 9.25
N TYR A 130 -14.25 11.07 8.03
CA TYR A 130 -14.04 9.83 7.26
C TYR A 130 -13.03 8.85 7.89
N PHE A 131 -11.92 9.38 8.44
CA PHE A 131 -10.91 8.55 9.10
C PHE A 131 -11.31 8.18 10.53
N TYR A 132 -12.05 9.03 11.20
CA TYR A 132 -12.53 8.75 12.55
C TYR A 132 -13.53 7.60 12.59
N GLU A 133 -14.38 7.48 11.58
CA GLU A 133 -15.32 6.34 11.45
C GLU A 133 -14.62 5.01 11.18
N LYS A 134 -13.50 5.01 10.43
CA LYS A 134 -12.68 3.80 10.23
C LYS A 134 -11.94 3.35 11.49
N ILE A 135 -11.58 4.27 12.36
CA ILE A 135 -10.80 4.01 13.59
C ILE A 135 -11.72 3.64 14.77
N ARG A 136 -13.00 4.00 14.74
CA ARG A 136 -13.95 3.59 15.78
C ARG A 136 -14.22 2.10 15.71
N PRO A 137 -13.93 1.33 16.78
CA PRO A 137 -14.48 -0.01 16.89
C PRO A 137 -16.01 0.09 16.88
N LYS A 138 -16.61 -0.71 16.00
CA LYS A 138 -18.08 -0.90 16.01
C LYS A 138 -18.49 -1.64 17.25
#